data_fd34583cfda279570a145d599b61f0b4
#
_entry.id   fd34583cfda279570a145d599b61f0b4
#
_cell.length_a   1.000
_cell.length_b   1.000
_cell.length_c   1.000
_cell.angle_alpha   90.00
_cell.angle_beta   90.00
_cell.angle_gamma   90.00
#
_symmetry.space_group_name_H-M   'P 1'
#
loop_
_entity.id
_entity.type
_entity.pdbx_description
1 polymer ?
#
loop_
_entity_poly.entity_id
_entity_poly.type
_entity_poly.pdbx_seq_one_letter_code
_entity_poly.pdbx_strand_id
1 'polypeptide(L)'
;KCAIQNIRVIRPISVDRFIVESWSFRLKGAPEEMLQRTVLYSRLINSSMGMVGPDDLEVYRRMQEGLVSSGSDWIEYHRQYGRDKELEDRVVGGGTSDLDMRTQFRAWKNYMTGNL
;
A
#
# COMPACT_ATOMS: atom_id res chain seq x y z
N LYS A 1 23.66 -4.22 3.43
CA LYS A 1 22.23 -4.11 3.03
C LYS A 1 21.72 -2.78 3.56
N CYS A 2 21.24 -1.91 2.68
CA CYS A 2 20.71 -0.61 3.09
C CYS A 2 19.21 -0.77 3.34
N ALA A 3 18.81 -0.60 4.58
CA ALA A 3 17.39 -0.43 4.90
C ALA A 3 17.02 1.05 4.69
N ILE A 4 16.03 1.30 3.85
CA ILE A 4 15.42 2.61 3.68
C ILE A 4 14.36 2.74 4.77
N GLN A 5 14.40 3.88 5.48
CA GLN A 5 13.54 4.13 6.63
C GLN A 5 12.57 5.25 6.31
N ASN A 6 11.32 4.90 6.03
CA ASN A 6 10.25 5.89 5.87
C ASN A 6 8.94 5.41 6.50
N ILE A 7 8.11 6.35 6.90
CA ILE A 7 6.73 6.15 7.33
C ILE A 7 5.86 6.98 6.39
N ARG A 8 4.80 6.38 5.88
CA ARG A 8 3.78 7.08 5.11
C ARG A 8 2.51 7.22 5.94
N VAL A 9 1.99 8.42 6.02
CA VAL A 9 0.71 8.72 6.65
C VAL A 9 -0.29 9.05 5.57
N ILE A 10 -1.40 8.32 5.52
CA ILE A 10 -2.46 8.53 4.55
C ILE A 10 -3.57 9.31 5.25
N ARG A 11 -3.88 10.50 4.73
CA ARG A 11 -4.96 11.37 5.23
C ARG A 11 -6.08 11.44 4.20
N PRO A 12 -7.22 10.79 4.43
CA PRO A 12 -8.38 10.94 3.56
C PRO A 12 -8.95 12.35 3.67
N ILE A 13 -9.28 12.96 2.54
CA ILE A 13 -9.87 14.29 2.44
C ILE A 13 -11.33 14.20 1.95
N SER A 14 -11.56 13.39 0.94
CA SER A 14 -12.88 13.13 0.36
C SER A 14 -12.92 11.70 -0.20
N VAL A 15 -14.05 11.28 -0.73
CA VAL A 15 -14.22 9.94 -1.31
C VAL A 15 -13.24 9.64 -2.47
N ASP A 16 -12.78 10.68 -3.13
CA ASP A 16 -11.91 10.65 -4.32
C ASP A 16 -10.53 11.28 -4.11
N ARG A 17 -10.22 11.71 -2.90
CA ARG A 17 -8.98 12.44 -2.61
C ARG A 17 -8.38 12.09 -1.26
N PHE A 18 -7.09 11.87 -1.26
CA PHE A 18 -6.28 11.71 -0.05
C PHE A 18 -4.91 12.35 -0.21
N ILE A 19 -4.26 12.64 0.91
CA ILE A 19 -2.88 13.13 0.96
C ILE A 19 -2.02 12.03 1.53
N VAL A 20 -0.87 11.80 0.91
CA VAL A 20 0.19 10.93 1.45
C VAL A 20 1.34 11.78 1.92
N GLU A 21 1.60 11.77 3.22
CA GLU A 21 2.79 12.38 3.82
C GLU A 21 3.86 11.30 3.96
N SER A 22 5.04 11.54 3.42
CA SER A 22 6.17 10.62 3.53
C SER A 22 7.26 11.21 4.42
N TRP A 23 7.53 10.54 5.52
CA TRP A 23 8.51 10.95 6.53
C TRP A 23 9.74 10.05 6.46
N SER A 24 10.89 10.64 6.12
CA SER A 24 12.18 9.94 6.16
C SER A 24 12.82 10.13 7.52
N PHE A 25 13.32 9.06 8.11
CA PHE A 25 13.94 9.11 9.44
C PHE A 25 15.16 8.21 9.52
N ARG A 26 15.92 8.38 10.60
CA ARG A 26 17.05 7.54 10.97
C ARG A 26 16.81 6.93 12.34
N LEU A 27 17.12 5.67 12.49
CA LEU A 27 17.14 5.04 13.80
C LEU A 27 18.23 5.70 14.67
N LYS A 28 17.93 5.90 15.95
CA LYS A 28 18.90 6.44 16.91
C LYS A 28 20.14 5.54 16.97
N GLY A 29 21.31 6.13 16.81
CA GLY A 29 22.57 5.39 16.76
C GLY A 29 22.96 4.80 15.41
N ALA A 30 22.11 4.85 14.40
CA ALA A 30 22.48 4.40 13.06
C ALA A 30 23.43 5.41 12.37
N PRO A 31 24.32 4.96 11.45
CA PRO A 31 25.21 5.82 10.69
C PRO A 31 24.45 6.89 9.91
N GLU A 32 25.03 8.09 9.79
CA GLU A 32 24.47 9.21 9.02
C GLU A 32 24.22 8.85 7.55
N GLU A 33 25.06 8.02 6.98
CA GLU A 33 24.92 7.55 5.59
C GLU A 33 23.59 6.86 5.33
N MET A 34 23.00 6.21 6.32
CA MET A 34 21.68 5.56 6.19
C MET A 34 20.58 6.60 5.98
N LEU A 35 20.64 7.72 6.70
CA LEU A 35 19.70 8.82 6.49
C LEU A 35 19.89 9.44 5.12
N GLN A 36 21.12 9.74 4.73
CA GLN A 36 21.41 10.32 3.40
C GLN A 36 20.88 9.45 2.27
N ARG A 37 21.10 8.14 2.34
CA ARG A 37 20.56 7.18 1.36
C ARG A 37 19.03 7.14 1.37
N THR A 38 18.41 7.16 2.55
CA THR A 38 16.95 7.20 2.69
C THR A 38 16.38 8.47 2.05
N VAL A 39 16.96 9.62 2.32
CA VAL A 39 16.54 10.91 1.75
C VAL A 39 16.73 10.94 0.24
N LEU A 40 17.88 10.48 -0.24
CA LEU A 40 18.15 10.41 -1.68
C LEU A 40 17.12 9.51 -2.38
N TYR A 41 16.87 8.32 -1.86
CA TYR A 41 15.90 7.40 -2.41
C TYR A 41 14.49 8.00 -2.39
N SER A 42 14.09 8.60 -1.27
CA SER A 42 12.78 9.26 -1.14
C SER A 42 12.60 10.37 -2.19
N ARG A 43 13.65 11.17 -2.43
CA ARG A 43 13.63 12.19 -3.48
C ARG A 43 13.52 11.61 -4.88
N LEU A 44 14.24 10.53 -5.18
CA LEU A 44 14.17 9.87 -6.48
C LEU A 44 12.79 9.29 -6.76
N ILE A 45 12.18 8.63 -5.77
CA ILE A 45 10.87 7.99 -5.92
C ILE A 45 9.73 9.03 -5.99
N ASN A 46 9.77 10.04 -5.11
CA ASN A 46 8.65 11.00 -4.97
C ASN A 46 8.85 12.29 -5.79
N SER A 47 9.94 12.39 -6.54
CA SER A 47 10.18 13.56 -7.39
C SER A 47 9.18 13.62 -8.55
N SER A 48 8.68 14.82 -8.85
CA SER A 48 7.86 15.06 -10.04
C SER A 48 8.60 14.82 -11.36
N MET A 49 9.95 14.80 -11.31
CA MET A 49 10.82 14.48 -12.44
C MET A 49 11.18 13.00 -12.50
N GLY A 50 10.82 12.22 -11.48
CA GLY A 50 11.02 10.78 -11.44
C GLY A 50 9.93 10.03 -12.23
N MET A 51 10.22 8.78 -12.58
CA MET A 51 9.25 7.95 -13.28
C MET A 51 8.33 7.18 -12.32
N VAL A 52 8.79 6.87 -11.11
CA VAL A 52 8.08 5.96 -10.20
C VAL A 52 6.88 6.64 -9.54
N GLY A 53 7.10 7.75 -8.84
CA GLY A 53 6.03 8.45 -8.13
C GLY A 53 4.94 9.00 -9.05
N PRO A 54 5.28 9.72 -10.13
CA PRO A 54 4.30 10.21 -11.09
C PRO A 54 3.52 9.10 -11.80
N ASP A 55 4.15 7.96 -12.08
CA ASP A 55 3.49 6.79 -12.67
C ASP A 55 2.41 6.23 -11.72
N ASP A 56 2.75 6.02 -10.46
CA ASP A 56 1.79 5.59 -9.44
C ASP A 56 0.60 6.55 -9.30
N LEU A 57 0.86 7.86 -9.30
CA LEU A 57 -0.19 8.88 -9.19
C LEU A 57 -1.15 8.84 -10.40
N GLU A 58 -0.63 8.62 -11.60
CA GLU A 58 -1.45 8.46 -12.80
C GLU A 58 -2.27 7.17 -12.75
N VAL A 59 -1.70 6.08 -12.24
CA VAL A 59 -2.43 4.82 -12.02
C VAL A 59 -3.58 5.03 -11.04
N TYR A 60 -3.36 5.69 -9.90
CA TYR A 60 -4.42 5.98 -8.93
C TYR A 60 -5.53 6.84 -9.52
N ARG A 61 -5.19 7.84 -10.32
CA ARG A 61 -6.17 8.67 -11.02
C ARG A 61 -7.04 7.83 -11.96
N ARG A 62 -6.43 6.97 -12.77
CA ARG A 62 -7.15 6.07 -13.69
C ARG A 62 -8.00 5.04 -12.95
N MET A 63 -7.50 4.51 -11.84
CA MET A 63 -8.28 3.59 -10.99
C MET A 63 -9.54 4.28 -10.47
N GLN A 64 -9.43 5.55 -10.01
CA GLN A 64 -10.58 6.31 -9.54
C GLN A 64 -11.61 6.53 -10.66
N GLU A 65 -11.17 6.84 -11.87
CA GLU A 65 -12.06 6.95 -13.05
C GLU A 65 -12.74 5.61 -13.37
N GLY A 66 -11.99 4.51 -13.29
CA GLY A 66 -12.52 3.16 -13.48
C GLY A 66 -13.56 2.77 -12.43
N LEU A 67 -13.34 3.14 -11.16
CA LEU A 67 -14.27 2.86 -10.06
C LEU A 67 -15.61 3.64 -10.18
N VAL A 68 -15.59 4.81 -10.79
CA VAL A 68 -16.82 5.60 -11.07
C VAL A 68 -17.59 5.01 -12.25
N SER A 69 -16.94 4.24 -13.12
CA SER A 69 -17.59 3.61 -14.26
C SER A 69 -18.48 2.43 -13.82
N SER A 70 -19.59 2.21 -14.50
CA SER A 70 -20.52 1.09 -14.23
C SER A 70 -20.11 -0.20 -14.96
N GLY A 71 -18.82 -0.40 -15.21
CA GLY A 71 -18.32 -1.49 -16.05
C GLY A 71 -18.43 -2.88 -15.41
N SER A 72 -18.36 -2.98 -14.08
CA SER A 72 -18.56 -4.22 -13.34
C SER A 72 -18.93 -3.93 -11.89
N ASP A 73 -19.97 -4.61 -11.40
CA ASP A 73 -20.42 -4.52 -10.00
C ASP A 73 -19.57 -5.39 -9.07
N TRP A 74 -18.78 -6.31 -9.62
CA TRP A 74 -18.04 -7.30 -8.86
C TRP A 74 -16.58 -7.37 -9.24
N ILE A 75 -15.71 -7.52 -8.24
CA ILE A 75 -14.29 -7.85 -8.39
C ILE A 75 -14.05 -9.16 -7.66
N GLU A 76 -13.35 -10.09 -8.30
CA GLU A 76 -13.05 -11.40 -7.75
C GLU A 76 -11.60 -11.52 -7.31
N TYR A 77 -11.39 -12.07 -6.10
CA TYR A 77 -10.08 -12.41 -5.55
C TYR A 77 -10.01 -13.90 -5.24
N HIS A 78 -10.09 -14.72 -6.28
CA HIS A 78 -10.23 -16.18 -6.14
C HIS A 78 -8.93 -16.96 -6.35
N ARG A 79 -7.85 -16.30 -6.80
CA ARG A 79 -6.58 -16.99 -7.06
C ARG A 79 -6.08 -17.68 -5.80
N GLN A 80 -5.93 -19.00 -5.90
CA GLN A 80 -5.56 -19.91 -4.81
C GLN A 80 -6.53 -19.88 -3.61
N TYR A 81 -7.77 -19.47 -3.79
CA TYR A 81 -8.79 -19.55 -2.76
C TYR A 81 -8.95 -21.01 -2.26
N GLY A 82 -9.05 -21.19 -0.94
CA GLY A 82 -9.14 -22.51 -0.31
C GLY A 82 -7.82 -23.30 -0.22
N ARG A 83 -6.69 -22.71 -0.65
CA ARG A 83 -5.34 -23.29 -0.50
C ARG A 83 -4.51 -22.58 0.58
N ASP A 84 -5.09 -21.59 1.23
CA ASP A 84 -4.45 -20.86 2.32
C ASP A 84 -4.37 -21.74 3.55
N LYS A 85 -3.24 -21.66 4.28
CA LYS A 85 -3.02 -22.41 5.52
C LYS A 85 -3.24 -21.49 6.70
N GLU A 86 -4.22 -21.81 7.53
CA GLU A 86 -4.47 -21.12 8.79
C GLU A 86 -3.51 -21.68 9.85
N LEU A 87 -2.76 -20.78 10.49
CA LEU A 87 -1.92 -21.02 11.65
C LEU A 87 -2.51 -20.25 12.83
N GLU A 88 -2.02 -20.49 14.03
CA GLU A 88 -2.56 -19.91 15.27
C GLU A 88 -2.56 -18.36 15.25
N ASP A 89 -1.52 -17.75 14.69
CA ASP A 89 -1.30 -16.30 14.70
C ASP A 89 -1.39 -15.62 13.32
N ARG A 90 -1.54 -16.41 12.24
CA ARG A 90 -1.49 -15.90 10.86
C ARG A 90 -2.07 -16.85 9.85
N VAL A 91 -2.37 -16.30 8.68
CA VAL A 91 -2.73 -17.08 7.48
C VAL A 91 -1.59 -16.98 6.47
N VAL A 92 -1.22 -18.11 5.86
CA VAL A 92 -0.13 -18.18 4.87
C VAL A 92 -0.69 -18.70 3.55
N GLY A 93 -0.47 -17.93 2.49
CA GLY A 93 -0.80 -18.27 1.10
C GLY A 93 0.44 -18.42 0.23
N GLY A 94 0.26 -18.96 -0.95
CA GLY A 94 1.31 -19.01 -1.98
C GLY A 94 1.65 -17.60 -2.50
N GLY A 95 2.85 -17.40 -3.04
CA GLY A 95 3.34 -16.09 -3.49
C GLY A 95 2.52 -15.44 -4.61
N THR A 96 1.64 -16.18 -5.27
CA THR A 96 0.71 -15.67 -6.30
C THR A 96 -0.75 -15.74 -5.87
N SER A 97 -1.01 -15.95 -4.56
CA SER A 97 -2.36 -15.95 -4.00
C SER A 97 -2.90 -14.53 -3.91
N ASP A 98 -4.22 -14.37 -3.99
CA ASP A 98 -4.91 -13.11 -3.68
C ASP A 98 -5.24 -13.01 -2.17
N LEU A 99 -4.52 -13.73 -1.32
CA LEU A 99 -4.74 -13.75 0.14
C LEU A 99 -4.61 -12.35 0.75
N ASP A 100 -3.62 -11.57 0.34
CA ASP A 100 -3.39 -10.20 0.80
C ASP A 100 -4.60 -9.31 0.51
N MET A 101 -5.14 -9.36 -0.71
CA MET A 101 -6.34 -8.63 -1.09
C MET A 101 -7.57 -9.08 -0.31
N ARG A 102 -7.80 -10.39 -0.20
CA ARG A 102 -8.90 -10.95 0.62
C ARG A 102 -8.81 -10.52 2.08
N THR A 103 -7.60 -10.49 2.64
CA THR A 103 -7.36 -10.08 4.03
C THR A 103 -7.62 -8.59 4.21
N GLN A 104 -7.18 -7.75 3.28
CA GLN A 104 -7.43 -6.31 3.30
C GLN A 104 -8.93 -6.00 3.29
N PHE A 105 -9.69 -6.60 2.39
CA PHE A 105 -11.14 -6.37 2.33
C PHE A 105 -11.90 -6.95 3.53
N ARG A 106 -11.43 -8.06 4.09
CA ARG A 106 -11.98 -8.61 5.34
C ARG A 106 -11.76 -7.66 6.51
N ALA A 107 -10.54 -7.12 6.64
CA ALA A 107 -10.23 -6.12 7.64
C ALA A 107 -11.09 -4.86 7.46
N TRP A 108 -11.20 -4.34 6.24
CA TRP A 108 -12.06 -3.20 5.93
C TRP A 108 -13.51 -3.46 6.35
N LYS A 109 -14.07 -4.64 6.00
CA LYS A 109 -15.43 -5.03 6.41
C LYS A 109 -15.57 -5.01 7.93
N ASN A 110 -14.60 -5.57 8.67
CA ASN A 110 -14.65 -5.59 10.14
C ASN A 110 -14.65 -4.18 10.72
N TYR A 111 -13.80 -3.29 10.22
CA TYR A 111 -13.80 -1.88 10.65
C TYR A 111 -15.13 -1.19 10.37
N MET A 112 -15.72 -1.41 9.21
CA MET A 112 -16.98 -0.78 8.82
C MET A 112 -18.20 -1.33 9.58
N THR A 113 -18.14 -2.58 10.06
CA THR A 113 -19.23 -3.22 10.81
C THR A 113 -19.03 -3.20 12.34
N GLY A 114 -17.91 -2.65 12.82
CA GLY A 114 -17.57 -2.61 14.26
C GLY A 114 -17.21 -3.98 14.85
N ASN A 115 -16.91 -4.98 14.03
CA ASN A 115 -16.49 -6.33 14.44
C ASN A 115 -14.95 -6.42 14.50
N LEU A 116 -14.35 -5.68 15.45
CA LEU A 116 -12.89 -5.70 15.72
C LEU A 116 -12.54 -6.80 16.71
#